data_010deeee4658f2c0a5ae603516410bbf
#
_entry.id   010deeee4658f2c0a5ae603516410bbf
#
_cell.length_a   1.000
_cell.length_b   1.000
_cell.length_c   1.000
_cell.angle_alpha   90.00
_cell.angle_beta   90.00
_cell.angle_gamma   90.00
#
_symmetry.space_group_name_H-M   'P 1'
#
loop_
_entity.id
_entity.type
_entity.pdbx_description
1 polymer ?
#
loop_
_entity_poly.entity_id
_entity_poly.type
_entity_poly.pdbx_seq_one_letter_code
_entity_poly.pdbx_strand_id
1 'polypeptide(L)'
;MAESMNDGLLFVCPCYSLPVQIFAHSFIHSLIAQMKANSILDTIGNTPLVRINKLFAATRPDVEVWVKMERANPGGSIKDRIALAMIEQAEKEGLLTKDSLIVEPTSGNTGVGLALVAAVKGYRLTLVMPESMSIERRRLMVAYGANLELTPREKGMKGAIEKAQEIVANTPGAWLPMQFSNPANPRIHAETTAQEILRDAPEGFDFHITGVGTGGHITAVTEVFKPLFPNMQTFAVEPEASPVISGGAPGPHPIQGIGAGFIPENLHMNVLDGAIQVSQQEAYDMTRRAAREEGMFVGVSSGASLAAIAKKLPDMPQGSRVLTFCYDTGERYLSVEGLFV
;
A
#
# COMPACT_ATOMS: atom_id res chain seq x y z
N MET A 1 -8.99 45.73 39.39
CA MET A 1 -9.97 44.80 39.96
C MET A 1 -11.06 44.58 38.92
N ALA A 2 -11.01 43.47 38.21
CA ALA A 2 -12.10 42.95 37.43
C ALA A 2 -11.84 41.45 37.26
N GLU A 3 -12.52 40.67 38.07
CA GLU A 3 -12.58 39.21 37.97
C GLU A 3 -13.46 38.84 36.77
N SER A 4 -12.94 38.05 35.86
CA SER A 4 -13.73 37.40 34.80
C SER A 4 -14.13 36.01 35.28
N MET A 5 -15.38 35.83 35.59
CA MET A 5 -16.02 34.53 35.84
C MET A 5 -16.11 33.75 34.53
N ASN A 6 -15.54 32.59 34.54
CA ASN A 6 -15.60 31.61 33.44
C ASN A 6 -16.70 30.61 33.81
N ASP A 7 -17.93 30.81 33.33
CA ASP A 7 -19.06 29.90 33.52
C ASP A 7 -18.91 28.69 32.59
N GLY A 8 -18.34 27.60 33.14
CA GLY A 8 -18.35 26.31 32.51
C GLY A 8 -19.71 25.63 32.65
N LEU A 9 -20.44 25.42 31.57
CA LEU A 9 -21.67 24.62 31.56
C LEU A 9 -21.36 23.17 31.96
N LEU A 10 -21.81 22.77 33.14
CA LEU A 10 -21.83 21.40 33.62
C LEU A 10 -23.07 20.65 33.07
N PHE A 11 -22.88 19.77 32.13
CA PHE A 11 -23.89 18.76 31.80
C PHE A 11 -23.77 17.58 32.77
N VAL A 12 -24.73 17.42 33.65
CA VAL A 12 -24.85 16.29 34.56
C VAL A 12 -25.74 15.24 33.94
N CYS A 13 -25.20 14.07 33.65
CA CYS A 13 -25.98 12.91 33.25
C CYS A 13 -26.47 12.15 34.51
N PRO A 14 -27.80 11.87 34.66
CA PRO A 14 -28.37 11.40 35.92
C PRO A 14 -28.02 9.97 36.35
N CYS A 15 -27.23 9.22 35.58
CA CYS A 15 -27.03 7.77 35.77
C CYS A 15 -25.67 7.31 36.27
N TYR A 16 -24.68 8.20 36.51
CA TYR A 16 -23.36 7.77 36.99
C TYR A 16 -22.77 8.76 38.01
N SER A 17 -22.55 8.27 39.25
CA SER A 17 -21.98 9.01 40.38
C SER A 17 -20.45 8.99 40.44
N LEU A 18 -19.72 9.07 39.31
CA LEU A 18 -18.27 9.20 39.27
C LEU A 18 -17.85 10.43 38.44
N PRO A 19 -16.78 11.15 38.81
CA PRO A 19 -16.42 12.38 38.13
C PRO A 19 -15.94 12.12 36.69
N VAL A 20 -16.77 12.50 35.74
CA VAL A 20 -16.57 12.39 34.28
C VAL A 20 -15.36 13.19 33.76
N GLN A 21 -14.78 14.09 34.57
CA GLN A 21 -13.73 15.02 34.15
C GLN A 21 -12.41 14.37 33.74
N ILE A 22 -12.01 13.24 34.31
CA ILE A 22 -10.69 12.64 34.02
C ILE A 22 -10.75 11.78 32.75
N PHE A 23 -11.87 11.12 32.48
CA PHE A 23 -12.03 10.29 31.29
C PHE A 23 -12.28 11.11 30.02
N ALA A 24 -13.01 12.21 30.12
CA ALA A 24 -13.30 13.08 28.97
C ALA A 24 -12.04 13.78 28.41
N HIS A 25 -11.12 14.23 29.27
CA HIS A 25 -9.89 14.90 28.81
C HIS A 25 -8.93 13.96 28.06
N SER A 26 -8.74 12.72 28.53
CA SER A 26 -7.88 11.73 27.85
C SER A 26 -8.51 11.25 26.54
N PHE A 27 -9.82 11.03 26.50
CA PHE A 27 -10.53 10.55 25.32
C PHE A 27 -10.63 11.63 24.22
N ILE A 28 -10.91 12.89 24.63
CA ILE A 28 -10.97 14.03 23.70
C ILE A 28 -9.59 14.39 23.15
N HIS A 29 -8.51 14.32 23.95
CA HIS A 29 -7.15 14.54 23.48
C HIS A 29 -6.68 13.48 22.47
N SER A 30 -7.07 12.21 22.67
CA SER A 30 -6.79 11.12 21.72
C SER A 30 -7.54 11.30 20.38
N LEU A 31 -8.80 11.76 20.42
CA LEU A 31 -9.60 12.05 19.21
C LEU A 31 -9.13 13.31 18.47
N ILE A 32 -8.75 14.36 19.20
CA ILE A 32 -8.33 15.66 18.61
C ILE A 32 -6.95 15.53 17.94
N ALA A 33 -6.04 14.71 18.50
CA ALA A 33 -4.70 14.48 17.92
C ALA A 33 -4.72 13.82 16.55
N GLN A 34 -5.80 13.10 16.19
CA GLN A 34 -5.94 12.44 14.88
C GLN A 34 -6.70 13.26 13.82
N MET A 35 -7.32 14.38 14.20
CA MET A 35 -8.19 15.18 13.31
C MET A 35 -7.50 16.40 12.71
N LYS A 36 -6.25 16.73 13.08
CA LYS A 36 -5.56 17.92 12.60
C LYS A 36 -4.16 17.54 12.10
N ALA A 37 -3.92 17.79 10.81
CA ALA A 37 -2.63 17.64 10.14
C ALA A 37 -2.15 18.99 9.61
N ASN A 38 -0.84 19.23 9.60
CA ASN A 38 -0.26 20.45 9.06
C ASN A 38 -0.03 20.35 7.54
N SER A 39 0.06 19.13 7.02
CA SER A 39 0.26 18.82 5.62
C SER A 39 -0.56 17.59 5.24
N ILE A 40 -0.92 17.47 3.97
CA ILE A 40 -1.51 16.23 3.46
C ILE A 40 -0.55 15.03 3.61
N LEU A 41 0.77 15.26 3.65
CA LEU A 41 1.77 14.22 3.88
C LEU A 41 1.69 13.62 5.29
N ASP A 42 1.25 14.39 6.29
CA ASP A 42 1.04 13.92 7.66
C ASP A 42 -0.12 12.92 7.79
N THR A 43 -0.95 12.81 6.74
CA THR A 43 -2.07 11.86 6.69
C THR A 43 -1.70 10.52 6.04
N ILE A 44 -0.44 10.38 5.60
CA ILE A 44 0.06 9.11 5.06
C ILE A 44 0.25 8.14 6.24
N GLY A 45 -0.31 6.94 6.11
CA GLY A 45 -0.28 5.95 7.16
C GLY A 45 -1.51 5.98 8.07
N ASN A 46 -1.42 5.33 9.24
CA ASN A 46 -2.53 5.12 10.17
C ASN A 46 -3.81 4.61 9.48
N THR A 47 -3.64 3.75 8.49
CA THR A 47 -4.73 3.20 7.70
C THR A 47 -5.53 2.19 8.52
N PRO A 48 -6.85 2.07 8.31
CA PRO A 48 -7.68 1.12 9.06
C PRO A 48 -7.28 -0.34 8.83
N LEU A 49 -7.49 -1.18 9.84
CA LEU A 49 -7.50 -2.63 9.74
C LEU A 49 -8.96 -3.10 9.79
N VAL A 50 -9.46 -3.71 8.71
CA VAL A 50 -10.89 -4.03 8.55
C VAL A 50 -11.09 -5.53 8.41
N ARG A 51 -12.04 -6.11 9.19
CA ARG A 51 -12.41 -7.51 9.09
C ARG A 51 -13.32 -7.75 7.88
N ILE A 52 -13.08 -8.83 7.15
CA ILE A 52 -13.99 -9.37 6.14
C ILE A 52 -15.03 -10.24 6.84
N ASN A 53 -16.31 -10.04 6.53
CA ASN A 53 -17.41 -10.71 7.24
C ASN A 53 -18.26 -11.64 6.38
N LYS A 54 -18.28 -11.48 5.05
CA LYS A 54 -19.18 -12.21 4.16
C LYS A 54 -18.45 -13.09 3.16
N LEU A 55 -17.36 -12.63 2.55
CA LEU A 55 -16.66 -13.31 1.46
C LEU A 55 -16.36 -14.79 1.73
N PHE A 56 -16.00 -15.11 2.96
CA PHE A 56 -15.59 -16.45 3.37
C PHE A 56 -16.54 -17.12 4.38
N ALA A 57 -17.58 -16.42 4.83
CA ALA A 57 -18.48 -16.89 5.87
C ALA A 57 -19.21 -18.21 5.54
N ALA A 58 -19.53 -18.43 4.27
CA ALA A 58 -20.20 -19.66 3.83
C ALA A 58 -19.27 -20.88 3.80
N THR A 59 -17.96 -20.68 3.66
CA THR A 59 -16.97 -21.75 3.53
C THR A 59 -16.20 -22.00 4.82
N ARG A 60 -15.74 -20.93 5.48
CA ARG A 60 -14.95 -20.99 6.72
C ARG A 60 -15.32 -19.83 7.67
N PRO A 61 -16.49 -19.92 8.33
CA PRO A 61 -16.96 -18.90 9.29
C PRO A 61 -16.07 -18.78 10.55
N ASP A 62 -15.25 -19.77 10.78
CA ASP A 62 -14.29 -19.87 11.89
C ASP A 62 -12.97 -19.15 11.63
N VAL A 63 -12.65 -18.79 10.37
CA VAL A 63 -11.42 -18.07 10.00
C VAL A 63 -11.68 -16.58 9.94
N GLU A 64 -10.82 -15.80 10.59
CA GLU A 64 -10.87 -14.35 10.54
C GLU A 64 -9.91 -13.80 9.49
N VAL A 65 -10.41 -13.01 8.55
CA VAL A 65 -9.58 -12.32 7.54
C VAL A 65 -9.61 -10.83 7.78
N TRP A 66 -8.44 -10.24 7.97
CA TRP A 66 -8.25 -8.82 8.25
C TRP A 66 -7.48 -8.15 7.12
N VAL A 67 -7.96 -7.01 6.67
CA VAL A 67 -7.41 -6.26 5.53
C VAL A 67 -6.88 -4.92 5.99
N LYS A 68 -5.59 -4.67 5.82
CA LYS A 68 -4.98 -3.35 6.01
C LYS A 68 -5.33 -2.46 4.83
N MET A 69 -6.11 -1.41 5.06
CA MET A 69 -6.76 -0.58 4.05
C MET A 69 -5.84 0.52 3.51
N GLU A 70 -4.78 0.16 2.82
CA GLU A 70 -3.78 1.11 2.29
C GLU A 70 -4.34 2.06 1.21
N ARG A 71 -5.52 1.76 0.65
CA ARG A 71 -6.27 2.71 -0.19
C ARG A 71 -6.66 4.00 0.54
N ALA A 72 -6.66 3.99 1.87
CA ALA A 72 -7.01 5.14 2.71
C ALA A 72 -5.89 6.21 2.78
N ASN A 73 -4.68 5.92 2.28
CA ASN A 73 -3.66 6.94 2.11
C ASN A 73 -4.13 8.06 1.16
N PRO A 74 -3.66 9.31 1.31
CA PRO A 74 -4.17 10.47 0.56
C PRO A 74 -4.01 10.38 -0.96
N GLY A 75 -2.95 9.73 -1.45
CA GLY A 75 -2.78 9.40 -2.88
C GLY A 75 -3.49 8.11 -3.28
N GLY A 76 -4.23 7.48 -2.36
CA GLY A 76 -5.09 6.31 -2.60
C GLY A 76 -4.35 4.98 -2.74
N SER A 77 -3.14 4.84 -2.22
CA SER A 77 -2.43 3.56 -2.26
C SER A 77 -1.32 3.41 -1.22
N ILE A 78 -0.87 2.17 -1.03
CA ILE A 78 0.30 1.79 -0.23
C ILE A 78 1.59 2.50 -0.66
N LYS A 79 1.65 2.97 -1.91
CA LYS A 79 2.86 3.58 -2.48
C LYS A 79 3.12 4.99 -1.96
N ASP A 80 2.14 5.65 -1.36
CA ASP A 80 2.32 6.95 -0.74
C ASP A 80 3.38 6.88 0.36
N ARG A 81 3.38 5.78 1.15
CA ARG A 81 4.39 5.55 2.20
C ARG A 81 5.80 5.52 1.65
N ILE A 82 6.05 4.68 0.65
CA ILE A 82 7.40 4.53 0.09
C ILE A 82 7.83 5.77 -0.70
N ALA A 83 6.92 6.47 -1.36
CA ALA A 83 7.22 7.71 -2.07
C ALA A 83 7.74 8.80 -1.12
N LEU A 84 7.05 9.00 0.01
CA LEU A 84 7.49 9.92 1.05
C LEU A 84 8.84 9.49 1.64
N ALA A 85 8.96 8.22 2.05
CA ALA A 85 10.16 7.71 2.71
C ALA A 85 11.42 7.77 1.82
N MET A 86 11.31 7.42 0.54
CA MET A 86 12.43 7.48 -0.40
C MET A 86 12.90 8.92 -0.61
N ILE A 87 11.97 9.87 -0.77
CA ILE A 87 12.31 11.30 -0.94
C ILE A 87 12.96 11.84 0.34
N GLU A 88 12.37 11.60 1.52
CA GLU A 88 12.92 12.09 2.79
C GLU A 88 14.29 11.48 3.13
N GLN A 89 14.51 10.23 2.78
CA GLN A 89 15.83 9.62 2.92
C GLN A 89 16.85 10.27 2.00
N ALA A 90 16.49 10.53 0.75
CA ALA A 90 17.39 11.20 -0.20
C ALA A 90 17.71 12.66 0.20
N GLU A 91 16.74 13.37 0.78
CA GLU A 91 16.94 14.69 1.40
C GLU A 91 17.96 14.61 2.54
N LYS A 92 17.76 13.65 3.44
CA LYS A 92 18.64 13.44 4.62
C LYS A 92 20.08 13.08 4.23
N GLU A 93 20.24 12.34 3.13
CA GLU A 93 21.53 11.92 2.59
C GLU A 93 22.18 12.99 1.68
N GLY A 94 21.49 14.10 1.43
CA GLY A 94 21.97 15.18 0.56
C GLY A 94 21.93 14.82 -0.93
N LEU A 95 21.25 13.75 -1.31
CA LEU A 95 21.06 13.32 -2.71
C LEU A 95 20.02 14.18 -3.42
N LEU A 96 19.09 14.78 -2.68
CA LEU A 96 18.08 15.72 -3.17
C LEU A 96 18.30 17.12 -2.63
N THR A 97 18.32 18.10 -3.52
CA THR A 97 18.31 19.54 -3.23
C THR A 97 17.08 20.16 -3.85
N LYS A 98 16.78 21.43 -3.55
CA LYS A 98 15.60 22.13 -4.10
C LYS A 98 15.58 22.18 -5.63
N ASP A 99 16.76 22.18 -6.27
CA ASP A 99 16.90 22.24 -7.73
C ASP A 99 16.95 20.86 -8.40
N SER A 100 16.94 19.79 -7.62
CA SER A 100 16.99 18.42 -8.13
C SER A 100 15.77 18.08 -9.01
N LEU A 101 16.00 17.18 -9.96
CA LEU A 101 14.95 16.54 -10.75
C LEU A 101 14.79 15.09 -10.27
N ILE A 102 13.61 14.74 -9.83
CA ILE A 102 13.26 13.33 -9.54
C ILE A 102 12.83 12.68 -10.85
N VAL A 103 13.39 11.52 -11.16
CA VAL A 103 13.03 10.73 -12.35
C VAL A 103 12.69 9.31 -11.92
N GLU A 104 11.53 8.75 -12.32
CA GLU A 104 11.18 7.35 -12.00
C GLU A 104 10.51 6.69 -13.19
N PRO A 105 10.98 5.48 -13.60
CA PRO A 105 10.31 4.69 -14.62
C PRO A 105 9.12 3.94 -14.00
N THR A 106 7.94 4.55 -14.03
CA THR A 106 6.73 3.97 -13.43
C THR A 106 5.46 4.53 -14.06
N SER A 107 4.49 3.66 -14.26
CA SER A 107 3.13 4.01 -14.70
C SER A 107 2.07 3.76 -13.63
N GLY A 108 2.51 3.29 -12.47
CA GLY A 108 1.62 2.81 -11.41
C GLY A 108 1.49 3.78 -10.23
N ASN A 109 1.06 3.22 -9.12
CA ASN A 109 0.80 3.94 -7.88
C ASN A 109 2.03 4.67 -7.31
N THR A 110 3.24 4.15 -7.56
CA THR A 110 4.47 4.83 -7.15
C THR A 110 4.61 6.19 -7.83
N GLY A 111 4.28 6.29 -9.12
CA GLY A 111 4.26 7.57 -9.83
C GLY A 111 3.26 8.56 -9.23
N VAL A 112 2.08 8.09 -8.82
CA VAL A 112 1.08 8.93 -8.14
C VAL A 112 1.61 9.40 -6.78
N GLY A 113 2.17 8.49 -5.96
CA GLY A 113 2.74 8.84 -4.66
C GLY A 113 3.91 9.82 -4.78
N LEU A 114 4.83 9.60 -5.72
CA LEU A 114 5.94 10.53 -5.99
C LEU A 114 5.43 11.90 -6.46
N ALA A 115 4.39 11.93 -7.30
CA ALA A 115 3.80 13.18 -7.78
C ALA A 115 3.13 13.96 -6.64
N LEU A 116 2.38 13.29 -5.76
CA LEU A 116 1.81 13.88 -4.55
C LEU A 116 2.91 14.51 -3.66
N VAL A 117 3.95 13.75 -3.34
CA VAL A 117 5.03 14.22 -2.45
C VAL A 117 5.83 15.34 -3.10
N ALA A 118 6.16 15.21 -4.39
CA ALA A 118 6.88 16.23 -5.15
C ALA A 118 6.10 17.56 -5.22
N ALA A 119 4.79 17.50 -5.43
CA ALA A 119 3.92 18.68 -5.42
C ALA A 119 3.98 19.44 -4.10
N VAL A 120 3.93 18.72 -2.95
CA VAL A 120 3.94 19.34 -1.63
C VAL A 120 5.33 19.87 -1.26
N LYS A 121 6.39 19.11 -1.56
CA LYS A 121 7.78 19.48 -1.23
C LYS A 121 8.42 20.44 -2.24
N GLY A 122 7.76 20.69 -3.40
CA GLY A 122 8.23 21.61 -4.44
C GLY A 122 9.31 21.04 -5.35
N TYR A 123 9.38 19.71 -5.51
CA TYR A 123 10.33 19.09 -6.43
C TYR A 123 9.82 19.02 -7.86
N ARG A 124 10.75 19.15 -8.81
CA ARG A 124 10.50 18.79 -10.21
C ARG A 124 10.49 17.27 -10.33
N LEU A 125 9.49 16.73 -11.02
CA LEU A 125 9.32 15.29 -11.22
C LEU A 125 9.07 14.99 -12.70
N THR A 126 9.82 14.02 -13.23
CA THR A 126 9.56 13.40 -14.53
C THR A 126 9.31 11.91 -14.35
N LEU A 127 8.14 11.44 -14.77
CA LEU A 127 7.75 10.04 -14.77
C LEU A 127 7.86 9.48 -16.18
N VAL A 128 8.60 8.38 -16.32
CA VAL A 128 8.86 7.75 -17.61
C VAL A 128 8.01 6.49 -17.73
N MET A 129 7.24 6.36 -18.82
CA MET A 129 6.35 5.21 -19.01
C MET A 129 6.04 4.96 -20.48
N PRO A 130 5.66 3.71 -20.84
CA PRO A 130 5.17 3.42 -22.18
C PRO A 130 3.87 4.19 -22.50
N GLU A 131 3.73 4.63 -23.74
CA GLU A 131 2.52 5.33 -24.22
C GLU A 131 1.23 4.50 -24.15
N SER A 132 1.35 3.17 -23.96
CA SER A 132 0.20 2.25 -23.77
C SER A 132 -0.45 2.32 -22.39
N MET A 133 0.12 3.09 -21.45
CA MET A 133 -0.42 3.20 -20.11
C MET A 133 -1.71 4.02 -20.06
N SER A 134 -2.57 3.72 -19.06
CA SER A 134 -3.90 4.30 -18.92
C SER A 134 -3.88 5.82 -18.87
N ILE A 135 -4.78 6.44 -19.62
CA ILE A 135 -4.90 7.91 -19.72
C ILE A 135 -5.30 8.53 -18.36
N GLU A 136 -6.10 7.82 -17.56
CA GLU A 136 -6.56 8.28 -16.25
C GLU A 136 -5.38 8.45 -15.29
N ARG A 137 -4.47 7.47 -15.26
CA ARG A 137 -3.26 7.56 -14.42
C ARG A 137 -2.34 8.69 -14.89
N ARG A 138 -2.15 8.83 -16.19
CA ARG A 138 -1.36 9.93 -16.75
C ARG A 138 -1.93 11.29 -16.36
N ARG A 139 -3.26 11.47 -16.47
CA ARG A 139 -3.94 12.70 -16.08
C ARG A 139 -3.80 13.00 -14.59
N LEU A 140 -3.90 11.96 -13.74
CA LEU A 140 -3.73 12.13 -12.30
C LEU A 140 -2.31 12.61 -11.94
N MET A 141 -1.27 12.02 -12.53
CA MET A 141 0.13 12.43 -12.30
C MET A 141 0.38 13.85 -12.78
N VAL A 142 -0.13 14.22 -13.97
CA VAL A 142 -0.05 15.60 -14.50
C VAL A 142 -0.81 16.59 -13.62
N ALA A 143 -1.95 16.21 -13.06
CA ALA A 143 -2.72 17.06 -12.13
C ALA A 143 -1.93 17.42 -10.87
N TYR A 144 -1.03 16.54 -10.41
CA TYR A 144 -0.06 16.84 -9.35
C TYR A 144 1.17 17.64 -9.82
N GLY A 145 1.29 17.95 -11.11
CA GLY A 145 2.40 18.74 -11.67
C GLY A 145 3.58 17.92 -12.18
N ALA A 146 3.46 16.59 -12.29
CA ALA A 146 4.53 15.77 -12.86
C ALA A 146 4.63 15.95 -14.38
N ASN A 147 5.87 15.98 -14.90
CA ASN A 147 6.13 15.82 -16.33
C ASN A 147 6.08 14.34 -16.69
N LEU A 148 5.54 14.04 -17.88
CA LEU A 148 5.51 12.69 -18.42
C LEU A 148 6.41 12.57 -19.63
N GLU A 149 7.31 11.61 -19.61
CA GLU A 149 8.11 11.18 -20.74
C GLU A 149 7.56 9.84 -21.24
N LEU A 150 6.99 9.84 -22.44
CA LEU A 150 6.36 8.64 -23.01
C LEU A 150 7.36 7.92 -23.91
N THR A 151 7.49 6.62 -23.73
CA THR A 151 8.32 5.75 -24.57
C THR A 151 7.47 4.88 -25.49
N PRO A 152 8.00 4.42 -26.62
CA PRO A 152 7.29 3.54 -27.55
C PRO A 152 6.73 2.30 -26.86
N ARG A 153 5.48 1.94 -27.21
CA ARG A 153 4.76 0.79 -26.66
C ARG A 153 5.56 -0.51 -26.75
N GLU A 154 6.23 -0.72 -27.86
CA GLU A 154 6.96 -1.94 -28.20
C GLU A 154 8.15 -2.19 -27.25
N LYS A 155 8.71 -1.13 -26.67
CA LYS A 155 9.81 -1.22 -25.71
C LYS A 155 9.36 -1.56 -24.29
N GLY A 156 8.07 -1.46 -24.00
CA GLY A 156 7.50 -1.75 -22.67
C GLY A 156 8.20 -1.00 -21.53
N MET A 157 8.17 -1.58 -20.32
CA MET A 157 8.83 -0.99 -19.16
C MET A 157 10.36 -0.96 -19.29
N LYS A 158 10.96 -1.87 -20.04
CA LYS A 158 12.42 -1.85 -20.31
C LYS A 158 12.83 -0.54 -20.97
N GLY A 159 12.10 -0.11 -22.01
CA GLY A 159 12.37 1.16 -22.67
C GLY A 159 12.16 2.37 -21.76
N ALA A 160 11.21 2.32 -20.84
CA ALA A 160 11.01 3.37 -19.84
C ALA A 160 12.19 3.45 -18.85
N ILE A 161 12.72 2.30 -18.41
CA ILE A 161 13.90 2.25 -17.53
C ILE A 161 15.13 2.82 -18.24
N GLU A 162 15.41 2.39 -19.48
CA GLU A 162 16.52 2.90 -20.28
C GLU A 162 16.43 4.42 -20.45
N LYS A 163 15.24 4.93 -20.75
CA LYS A 163 15.01 6.37 -20.92
C LYS A 163 15.16 7.15 -19.61
N ALA A 164 14.70 6.62 -18.50
CA ALA A 164 14.89 7.25 -17.19
C ALA A 164 16.39 7.36 -16.83
N GLN A 165 17.15 6.30 -17.08
CA GLN A 165 18.61 6.30 -16.88
C GLN A 165 19.31 7.32 -17.78
N GLU A 166 18.91 7.41 -19.06
CA GLU A 166 19.42 8.42 -19.99
C GLU A 166 19.16 9.85 -19.46
N ILE A 167 17.94 10.14 -18.97
CA ILE A 167 17.61 11.47 -18.44
C ILE A 167 18.49 11.80 -17.23
N VAL A 168 18.66 10.85 -16.30
CA VAL A 168 19.48 11.04 -15.11
C VAL A 168 20.94 11.26 -15.48
N ALA A 169 21.49 10.48 -16.41
CA ALA A 169 22.88 10.61 -16.87
C ALA A 169 23.17 11.98 -17.53
N ASN A 170 22.17 12.58 -18.17
CA ASN A 170 22.28 13.84 -18.89
C ASN A 170 21.82 15.06 -18.09
N THR A 171 21.34 14.88 -16.85
CA THR A 171 20.79 15.97 -16.03
C THR A 171 21.54 16.06 -14.70
N PRO A 172 22.45 17.03 -14.51
CA PRO A 172 23.14 17.21 -13.22
C PRO A 172 22.14 17.37 -12.07
N GLY A 173 22.36 16.65 -10.98
CA GLY A 173 21.50 16.68 -9.79
C GLY A 173 20.16 15.94 -9.96
N ALA A 174 19.95 15.19 -11.04
CA ALA A 174 18.82 14.29 -11.16
C ALA A 174 19.01 13.05 -10.27
N TRP A 175 17.91 12.58 -9.69
CA TRP A 175 17.89 11.43 -8.79
C TRP A 175 16.81 10.42 -9.20
N LEU A 176 17.16 9.13 -9.06
CA LEU A 176 16.30 7.98 -9.37
C LEU A 176 15.93 7.26 -8.07
N PRO A 177 14.65 7.23 -7.65
CA PRO A 177 14.20 6.57 -6.42
C PRO A 177 14.47 5.07 -6.34
N MET A 178 14.37 4.34 -7.47
CA MET A 178 14.65 2.90 -7.55
C MET A 178 13.80 2.05 -6.59
N GLN A 179 12.47 2.14 -6.69
CA GLN A 179 11.53 1.53 -5.75
C GLN A 179 11.74 0.04 -5.46
N PHE A 180 12.35 -0.73 -6.36
CA PHE A 180 12.57 -2.18 -6.22
C PHE A 180 13.81 -2.57 -5.42
N SER A 181 14.76 -1.64 -5.24
CA SER A 181 16.03 -1.85 -4.54
C SER A 181 16.30 -0.84 -3.43
N ASN A 182 15.53 0.26 -3.35
CA ASN A 182 15.73 1.30 -2.33
C ASN A 182 15.37 0.78 -0.94
N PRO A 183 16.31 0.77 0.03
CA PRO A 183 16.07 0.23 1.37
C PRO A 183 15.09 1.09 2.21
N ALA A 184 14.82 2.33 1.83
CA ALA A 184 13.79 3.14 2.48
C ALA A 184 12.39 2.54 2.30
N ASN A 185 12.17 1.72 1.25
CA ASN A 185 10.92 1.04 1.00
C ASN A 185 10.57 0.02 2.10
N PRO A 186 11.32 -1.08 2.32
CA PRO A 186 10.99 -1.98 3.43
C PRO A 186 11.09 -1.30 4.78
N ARG A 187 12.03 -0.38 4.99
CA ARG A 187 12.18 0.34 6.26
C ARG A 187 10.93 1.08 6.69
N ILE A 188 10.29 1.87 5.81
CA ILE A 188 9.07 2.61 6.19
C ILE A 188 7.92 1.67 6.55
N HIS A 189 7.83 0.50 5.92
CA HIS A 189 6.83 -0.50 6.28
C HIS A 189 7.11 -1.14 7.63
N ALA A 190 8.37 -1.35 8.01
CA ALA A 190 8.75 -1.83 9.34
C ALA A 190 8.44 -0.79 10.42
N GLU A 191 8.77 0.47 10.15
CA GLU A 191 8.63 1.59 11.10
C GLU A 191 7.18 2.07 11.27
N THR A 192 6.32 1.89 10.27
CA THR A 192 4.94 2.40 10.28
C THR A 192 3.91 1.30 10.10
N THR A 193 3.82 0.68 8.93
CA THR A 193 2.77 -0.29 8.58
C THR A 193 2.70 -1.46 9.56
N ALA A 194 3.85 -2.07 9.89
CA ALA A 194 3.93 -3.18 10.81
C ALA A 194 3.55 -2.75 12.24
N GLN A 195 4.00 -1.57 12.68
CA GLN A 195 3.68 -1.04 14.01
C GLN A 195 2.20 -0.69 14.15
N GLU A 196 1.60 -0.14 13.10
CA GLU A 196 0.15 0.12 13.06
C GLU A 196 -0.63 -1.19 13.21
N ILE A 197 -0.23 -2.24 12.48
CA ILE A 197 -0.91 -3.55 12.56
C ILE A 197 -0.73 -4.17 13.95
N LEU A 198 0.47 -4.11 14.55
CA LEU A 198 0.72 -4.60 15.92
C LEU A 198 -0.10 -3.86 16.96
N ARG A 199 -0.26 -2.54 16.82
CA ARG A 199 -1.10 -1.73 17.70
C ARG A 199 -2.58 -2.13 17.59
N ASP A 200 -3.06 -2.35 16.35
CA ASP A 200 -4.47 -2.60 16.06
C ASP A 200 -4.87 -4.07 16.27
N ALA A 201 -3.90 -5.00 16.23
CA ALA A 201 -4.07 -6.43 16.45
C ALA A 201 -2.87 -7.03 17.23
N PRO A 202 -2.76 -6.71 18.53
CA PRO A 202 -1.62 -7.14 19.36
C PRO A 202 -1.53 -8.66 19.56
N GLU A 203 -2.61 -9.36 19.30
CA GLU A 203 -2.67 -10.82 19.34
C GLU A 203 -2.05 -11.50 18.10
N GLY A 204 -1.67 -10.73 17.07
CA GLY A 204 -1.00 -11.20 15.86
C GLY A 204 -1.89 -11.99 14.91
N PHE A 205 -1.25 -12.70 13.98
CA PHE A 205 -1.88 -13.46 12.90
C PHE A 205 -1.19 -14.81 12.73
N ASP A 206 -1.94 -15.82 12.27
CA ASP A 206 -1.41 -17.13 11.90
C ASP A 206 -0.89 -17.14 10.45
N PHE A 207 -1.48 -16.31 9.60
CA PHE A 207 -1.12 -16.21 8.20
C PHE A 207 -0.99 -14.75 7.76
N HIS A 208 0.07 -14.47 7.01
CA HIS A 208 0.25 -13.24 6.24
C HIS A 208 0.26 -13.60 4.73
N ILE A 209 -0.84 -13.32 4.02
CA ILE A 209 -1.01 -13.65 2.59
C ILE A 209 -1.18 -12.37 1.80
N THR A 210 -0.20 -12.02 0.96
CA THR A 210 -0.14 -10.71 0.34
C THR A 210 0.57 -10.69 -1.01
N GLY A 211 0.13 -9.83 -1.93
CA GLY A 211 0.69 -9.69 -3.27
C GLY A 211 2.08 -9.06 -3.27
N VAL A 212 2.96 -9.53 -4.14
CA VAL A 212 4.32 -9.03 -4.26
C VAL A 212 4.48 -8.15 -5.50
N GLY A 213 4.64 -6.84 -5.28
CA GLY A 213 5.11 -5.89 -6.29
C GLY A 213 6.60 -5.58 -6.09
N THR A 214 6.93 -4.65 -5.19
CA THR A 214 8.32 -4.30 -4.85
C THR A 214 8.93 -5.16 -3.73
N GLY A 215 8.13 -5.98 -3.06
CA GLY A 215 8.58 -6.83 -1.96
C GLY A 215 8.67 -6.16 -0.59
N GLY A 216 8.73 -4.81 -0.53
CA GLY A 216 9.05 -4.09 0.71
C GLY A 216 8.08 -4.32 1.86
N HIS A 217 6.76 -4.28 1.62
CA HIS A 217 5.78 -4.46 2.70
C HIS A 217 5.72 -5.88 3.25
N ILE A 218 5.76 -6.91 2.37
CA ILE A 218 5.72 -8.32 2.82
C ILE A 218 6.97 -8.66 3.63
N THR A 219 8.14 -8.24 3.16
CA THR A 219 9.41 -8.39 3.87
C THR A 219 9.34 -7.74 5.24
N ALA A 220 9.05 -6.44 5.29
CA ALA A 220 9.09 -5.66 6.51
C ALA A 220 8.07 -6.13 7.56
N VAL A 221 6.81 -6.35 7.16
CA VAL A 221 5.78 -6.83 8.09
C VAL A 221 6.14 -8.21 8.63
N THR A 222 6.64 -9.11 7.77
CA THR A 222 7.02 -10.45 8.21
C THR A 222 8.23 -10.42 9.15
N GLU A 223 9.26 -9.63 8.86
CA GLU A 223 10.45 -9.51 9.72
C GLU A 223 10.13 -8.94 11.10
N VAL A 224 9.17 -8.01 11.17
CA VAL A 224 8.71 -7.46 12.46
C VAL A 224 7.83 -8.45 13.22
N PHE A 225 6.99 -9.22 12.52
CA PHE A 225 6.02 -10.12 13.15
C PHE A 225 6.61 -11.47 13.56
N LYS A 226 7.44 -12.12 12.74
CA LYS A 226 7.98 -13.47 13.03
C LYS A 226 8.71 -13.60 14.36
N PRO A 227 9.49 -12.62 14.87
CA PRO A 227 10.07 -12.71 16.21
C PRO A 227 9.03 -12.72 17.35
N LEU A 228 7.87 -12.08 17.14
CA LEU A 228 6.77 -12.01 18.11
C LEU A 228 5.80 -13.18 17.96
N PHE A 229 5.59 -13.64 16.73
CA PHE A 229 4.66 -14.71 16.35
C PHE A 229 5.40 -15.75 15.49
N PRO A 230 6.26 -16.60 16.09
CA PRO A 230 7.16 -17.50 15.33
C PRO A 230 6.44 -18.52 14.43
N ASN A 231 5.19 -18.84 14.75
CA ASN A 231 4.38 -19.79 13.97
C ASN A 231 3.61 -19.13 12.81
N MET A 232 3.68 -17.80 12.66
CA MET A 232 3.03 -17.11 11.54
C MET A 232 3.63 -17.57 10.21
N GLN A 233 2.77 -18.00 9.30
CA GLN A 233 3.16 -18.38 7.94
C GLN A 233 2.95 -17.21 6.97
N THR A 234 3.94 -16.96 6.12
CA THR A 234 3.91 -15.87 5.13
C THR A 234 3.92 -16.41 3.71
N PHE A 235 2.88 -16.09 2.95
CA PHE A 235 2.76 -16.49 1.55
C PHE A 235 2.73 -15.28 0.62
N ALA A 236 3.65 -15.28 -0.34
CA ALA A 236 3.63 -14.34 -1.45
C ALA A 236 2.51 -14.69 -2.42
N VAL A 237 1.81 -13.70 -2.95
CA VAL A 237 0.84 -13.89 -4.03
C VAL A 237 1.44 -13.36 -5.32
N GLU A 238 1.44 -14.20 -6.35
CA GLU A 238 1.97 -13.89 -7.67
C GLU A 238 1.00 -14.32 -8.79
N PRO A 239 1.08 -13.70 -9.98
CA PRO A 239 0.27 -14.13 -11.12
C PRO A 239 0.69 -15.53 -11.62
N GLU A 240 -0.26 -16.41 -11.89
CA GLU A 240 -0.02 -17.73 -12.50
C GLU A 240 0.74 -17.62 -13.84
N ALA A 241 0.47 -16.57 -14.61
CA ALA A 241 1.15 -16.31 -15.88
C ALA A 241 2.60 -15.81 -15.74
N SER A 242 3.04 -15.44 -14.51
CA SER A 242 4.39 -14.92 -14.23
C SER A 242 4.88 -15.37 -12.85
N PRO A 243 5.03 -16.69 -12.60
CA PRO A 243 5.26 -17.24 -11.27
C PRO A 243 6.75 -17.27 -10.91
N VAL A 244 7.42 -16.11 -10.96
CA VAL A 244 8.89 -16.03 -10.76
C VAL A 244 9.32 -16.31 -9.32
N ILE A 245 8.47 -16.04 -8.33
CA ILE A 245 8.75 -16.33 -6.91
C ILE A 245 8.74 -17.86 -6.69
N SER A 246 7.85 -18.56 -7.38
CA SER A 246 7.79 -20.04 -7.39
C SER A 246 8.84 -20.68 -8.30
N GLY A 247 9.75 -19.92 -8.92
CA GLY A 247 10.81 -20.42 -9.80
C GLY A 247 10.41 -20.62 -11.26
N GLY A 248 9.23 -20.13 -11.68
CA GLY A 248 8.78 -20.16 -13.07
C GLY A 248 9.31 -18.98 -13.90
N ALA A 249 8.98 -18.99 -15.19
CA ALA A 249 9.39 -17.92 -16.11
C ALA A 249 8.49 -16.67 -15.99
N PRO A 250 9.04 -15.46 -16.21
CA PRO A 250 8.21 -14.26 -16.31
C PRO A 250 7.34 -14.29 -17.55
N GLY A 251 6.12 -13.77 -17.43
CA GLY A 251 5.17 -13.67 -18.54
C GLY A 251 4.24 -12.45 -18.40
N PRO A 252 3.59 -12.01 -19.50
CA PRO A 252 2.62 -10.92 -19.46
C PRO A 252 1.37 -11.32 -18.71
N HIS A 253 0.86 -10.44 -17.87
CA HIS A 253 -0.37 -10.63 -17.11
C HIS A 253 -1.06 -9.29 -16.84
N PRO A 254 -2.42 -9.27 -16.65
CA PRO A 254 -3.18 -8.05 -16.41
C PRO A 254 -3.34 -7.69 -14.92
N ILE A 255 -2.83 -8.49 -13.99
CA ILE A 255 -2.92 -8.21 -12.55
C ILE A 255 -1.93 -7.10 -12.19
N GLN A 256 -2.34 -5.86 -12.37
CA GLN A 256 -1.48 -4.69 -12.13
C GLN A 256 -1.14 -4.54 -10.64
N GLY A 257 0.10 -4.13 -10.36
CA GLY A 257 0.59 -3.86 -9.00
C GLY A 257 1.40 -4.97 -8.35
N ILE A 258 1.31 -6.20 -8.87
CA ILE A 258 2.12 -7.36 -8.46
C ILE A 258 2.76 -8.03 -9.68
N GLY A 259 3.67 -8.97 -9.46
CA GLY A 259 4.27 -9.74 -10.54
C GLY A 259 5.21 -8.92 -11.44
N ALA A 260 6.28 -8.36 -10.89
CA ALA A 260 7.22 -7.50 -11.62
C ALA A 260 8.00 -8.20 -12.75
N GLY A 261 7.92 -9.54 -12.83
CA GLY A 261 8.66 -10.36 -13.80
C GLY A 261 10.10 -10.66 -13.38
N PHE A 262 10.48 -10.27 -12.18
CA PHE A 262 11.76 -10.57 -11.52
C PHE A 262 11.58 -10.57 -10.01
N ILE A 263 12.54 -11.10 -9.27
CA ILE A 263 12.58 -11.04 -7.80
C ILE A 263 13.19 -9.69 -7.39
N PRO A 264 12.42 -8.78 -6.74
CA PRO A 264 12.95 -7.49 -6.28
C PRO A 264 14.00 -7.66 -5.18
N GLU A 265 15.00 -6.79 -5.12
CA GLU A 265 15.99 -6.78 -4.03
C GLU A 265 15.36 -6.55 -2.65
N ASN A 266 14.27 -5.79 -2.60
CA ASN A 266 13.50 -5.56 -1.37
C ASN A 266 12.65 -6.76 -0.92
N LEU A 267 12.59 -7.85 -1.69
CA LEU A 267 11.96 -9.10 -1.30
C LEU A 267 12.98 -10.05 -0.70
N HIS A 268 12.96 -10.21 0.59
CA HIS A 268 13.76 -11.20 1.29
C HIS A 268 13.09 -12.57 1.21
N MET A 269 13.56 -13.42 0.29
CA MET A 269 12.96 -14.73 0.02
C MET A 269 12.91 -15.66 1.24
N ASN A 270 13.84 -15.50 2.19
CA ASN A 270 13.92 -16.30 3.41
C ASN A 270 12.80 -16.01 4.43
N VAL A 271 12.03 -14.93 4.26
CA VAL A 271 10.88 -14.68 5.14
C VAL A 271 9.61 -15.42 4.69
N LEU A 272 9.61 -15.96 3.45
CA LEU A 272 8.45 -16.61 2.85
C LEU A 272 8.39 -18.10 3.24
N ASP A 273 7.21 -18.57 3.56
CA ASP A 273 6.89 -19.99 3.74
C ASP A 273 6.39 -20.61 2.41
N GLY A 274 6.13 -19.78 1.39
CA GLY A 274 5.75 -20.19 0.05
C GLY A 274 5.17 -19.08 -0.81
N ALA A 275 4.71 -19.46 -2.00
CA ALA A 275 4.00 -18.57 -2.91
C ALA A 275 2.70 -19.22 -3.39
N ILE A 276 1.68 -18.40 -3.62
CA ILE A 276 0.36 -18.83 -4.11
C ILE A 276 0.12 -18.12 -5.46
N GLN A 277 -0.04 -18.92 -6.49
CA GLN A 277 -0.33 -18.46 -7.84
C GLN A 277 -1.82 -18.19 -8.00
N VAL A 278 -2.15 -17.06 -8.63
CA VAL A 278 -3.54 -16.62 -8.88
C VAL A 278 -3.71 -16.27 -10.35
N SER A 279 -4.74 -16.81 -10.97
CA SER A 279 -5.12 -16.47 -12.34
C SER A 279 -5.79 -15.10 -12.42
N GLN A 280 -5.83 -14.53 -13.63
CA GLN A 280 -6.57 -13.30 -13.90
C GLN A 280 -8.04 -13.41 -13.47
N GLN A 281 -8.69 -14.50 -13.82
CA GLN A 281 -10.12 -14.69 -13.56
C GLN A 281 -10.42 -14.71 -12.06
N GLU A 282 -9.63 -15.44 -11.29
CA GLU A 282 -9.75 -15.49 -9.83
C GLU A 282 -9.57 -14.12 -9.18
N ALA A 283 -8.55 -13.35 -9.62
CA ALA A 283 -8.34 -12.00 -9.14
C ALA A 283 -9.50 -11.06 -9.45
N TYR A 284 -10.04 -11.13 -10.69
CA TYR A 284 -11.18 -10.31 -11.14
C TYR A 284 -12.46 -10.66 -10.37
N ASP A 285 -12.74 -11.96 -10.20
CA ASP A 285 -13.92 -12.42 -9.46
C ASP A 285 -13.90 -11.95 -8.02
N MET A 286 -12.76 -12.09 -7.34
CA MET A 286 -12.62 -11.62 -5.95
C MET A 286 -12.65 -10.10 -5.83
N THR A 287 -12.14 -9.35 -6.81
CA THR A 287 -12.27 -7.89 -6.85
C THR A 287 -13.75 -7.47 -6.91
N ARG A 288 -14.55 -8.12 -7.76
CA ARG A 288 -16.00 -7.87 -7.87
C ARG A 288 -16.74 -8.27 -6.60
N ARG A 289 -16.41 -9.43 -6.04
CA ARG A 289 -17.03 -9.93 -4.80
C ARG A 289 -16.72 -9.02 -3.61
N ALA A 290 -15.47 -8.54 -3.48
CA ALA A 290 -15.10 -7.60 -2.44
C ALA A 290 -15.99 -6.33 -2.48
N ALA A 291 -16.25 -5.79 -3.67
CA ALA A 291 -17.13 -4.64 -3.84
C ALA A 291 -18.60 -4.98 -3.50
N ARG A 292 -19.14 -6.11 -3.99
CA ARG A 292 -20.56 -6.45 -3.89
C ARG A 292 -20.93 -7.01 -2.51
N GLU A 293 -20.06 -7.77 -1.88
CA GLU A 293 -20.35 -8.47 -0.63
C GLU A 293 -19.85 -7.69 0.60
N GLU A 294 -18.70 -7.02 0.52
CA GLU A 294 -18.08 -6.28 1.64
C GLU A 294 -18.16 -4.75 1.50
N GLY A 295 -18.60 -4.22 0.36
CA GLY A 295 -18.58 -2.79 0.07
C GLY A 295 -17.15 -2.25 -0.14
N MET A 296 -16.17 -3.12 -0.36
CA MET A 296 -14.77 -2.78 -0.52
C MET A 296 -14.41 -2.65 -2.01
N PHE A 297 -14.45 -1.43 -2.54
CA PHE A 297 -14.07 -1.15 -3.93
C PHE A 297 -12.56 -1.04 -4.05
N VAL A 298 -11.91 -2.15 -4.37
CA VAL A 298 -10.46 -2.36 -4.33
C VAL A 298 -9.86 -2.61 -5.72
N GLY A 299 -8.55 -2.42 -5.87
CA GLY A 299 -7.83 -2.76 -7.10
C GLY A 299 -7.63 -4.27 -7.27
N VAL A 300 -7.27 -4.68 -8.49
CA VAL A 300 -7.15 -6.08 -8.91
C VAL A 300 -6.11 -6.88 -8.11
N SER A 301 -5.03 -6.24 -7.66
CA SER A 301 -4.02 -6.90 -6.81
C SER A 301 -4.57 -7.29 -5.43
N SER A 302 -5.50 -6.49 -4.90
CA SER A 302 -6.20 -6.84 -3.65
C SER A 302 -7.14 -8.03 -3.88
N GLY A 303 -7.83 -8.07 -5.02
CA GLY A 303 -8.61 -9.25 -5.45
C GLY A 303 -7.76 -10.51 -5.58
N ALA A 304 -6.54 -10.39 -6.11
CA ALA A 304 -5.59 -11.50 -6.18
C ALA A 304 -5.21 -12.03 -4.79
N SER A 305 -4.95 -11.15 -3.82
CA SER A 305 -4.66 -11.55 -2.45
C SER A 305 -5.86 -12.26 -1.79
N LEU A 306 -7.07 -11.78 -2.02
CA LEU A 306 -8.30 -12.44 -1.55
C LEU A 306 -8.53 -13.81 -2.22
N ALA A 307 -8.21 -13.94 -3.50
CA ALA A 307 -8.26 -15.22 -4.22
C ALA A 307 -7.23 -16.23 -3.66
N ALA A 308 -6.03 -15.77 -3.36
CA ALA A 308 -5.01 -16.60 -2.73
C ALA A 308 -5.45 -17.10 -1.34
N ILE A 309 -6.09 -16.23 -0.55
CA ILE A 309 -6.69 -16.64 0.73
C ILE A 309 -7.74 -17.73 0.51
N ALA A 310 -8.66 -17.55 -0.46
CA ALA A 310 -9.68 -18.55 -0.78
C ALA A 310 -9.08 -19.92 -1.11
N LYS A 311 -7.96 -19.95 -1.87
CA LYS A 311 -7.22 -21.18 -2.17
C LYS A 311 -6.61 -21.82 -0.92
N LYS A 312 -6.13 -21.02 0.03
CA LYS A 312 -5.44 -21.51 1.23
C LYS A 312 -6.40 -21.90 2.36
N LEU A 313 -7.62 -21.37 2.39
CA LEU A 313 -8.63 -21.59 3.44
C LEU A 313 -8.84 -23.07 3.82
N PRO A 314 -8.91 -24.04 2.87
CA PRO A 314 -9.12 -25.46 3.21
C PRO A 314 -8.03 -26.03 4.11
N ASP A 315 -6.81 -25.53 4.01
CA ASP A 315 -5.63 -26.03 4.73
C ASP A 315 -5.39 -25.30 6.07
N MET A 316 -6.17 -24.27 6.38
CA MET A 316 -5.97 -23.48 7.58
C MET A 316 -6.55 -24.19 8.79
N PRO A 317 -5.87 -24.19 9.96
CA PRO A 317 -6.45 -24.63 11.21
C PRO A 317 -7.74 -23.87 11.56
N GLN A 318 -8.58 -24.48 12.41
CA GLN A 318 -9.79 -23.83 12.91
C GLN A 318 -9.43 -22.61 13.75
N GLY A 319 -10.15 -21.50 13.55
CA GLY A 319 -9.96 -20.25 14.28
C GLY A 319 -8.75 -19.42 13.79
N SER A 320 -8.14 -19.78 12.66
CA SER A 320 -7.00 -19.04 12.12
C SER A 320 -7.33 -17.57 11.82
N ARG A 321 -6.32 -16.71 12.01
CA ARG A 321 -6.36 -15.29 11.71
C ARG A 321 -5.42 -14.97 10.56
N VAL A 322 -5.93 -14.30 9.53
CA VAL A 322 -5.22 -14.00 8.28
C VAL A 322 -5.10 -12.50 8.10
N LEU A 323 -3.87 -12.03 7.87
CA LEU A 323 -3.57 -10.65 7.46
C LEU A 323 -3.42 -10.56 5.95
N THR A 324 -4.08 -9.58 5.34
CA THR A 324 -3.86 -9.19 3.94
C THR A 324 -3.98 -7.67 3.76
N PHE A 325 -3.84 -7.20 2.51
CA PHE A 325 -3.81 -5.78 2.20
C PHE A 325 -4.79 -5.40 1.09
N CYS A 326 -5.41 -4.23 1.23
CA CYS A 326 -6.02 -3.48 0.15
C CYS A 326 -5.04 -2.40 -0.30
N TYR A 327 -4.32 -2.65 -1.39
CA TYR A 327 -3.19 -1.82 -1.82
C TYR A 327 -3.61 -0.48 -2.39
N ASP A 328 -4.73 -0.44 -3.12
CA ASP A 328 -5.25 0.75 -3.79
C ASP A 328 -6.75 0.66 -4.05
N THR A 329 -7.29 1.68 -4.68
CA THR A 329 -8.72 1.86 -4.96
C THR A 329 -9.15 1.31 -6.32
N GLY A 330 -10.37 0.76 -6.42
CA GLY A 330 -10.95 0.22 -7.65
C GLY A 330 -11.19 1.27 -8.74
N GLU A 331 -11.34 2.55 -8.39
CA GLU A 331 -11.57 3.64 -9.35
C GLU A 331 -10.47 3.75 -10.42
N ARG A 332 -9.24 3.30 -10.11
CA ARG A 332 -8.10 3.29 -11.05
C ARG A 332 -8.20 2.24 -12.14
N TYR A 333 -9.19 1.36 -12.06
CA TYR A 333 -9.36 0.19 -12.91
C TYR A 333 -10.70 0.16 -13.65
N LEU A 334 -11.49 1.25 -13.61
CA LEU A 334 -12.80 1.33 -14.26
C LEU A 334 -12.74 1.12 -15.78
N SER A 335 -11.62 1.49 -16.41
CA SER A 335 -11.38 1.26 -17.85
C SER A 335 -10.77 -0.10 -18.17
N VAL A 336 -10.54 -0.97 -17.17
CA VAL A 336 -10.00 -2.32 -17.40
C VAL A 336 -11.13 -3.22 -17.91
N GLU A 337 -10.99 -3.65 -19.16
CA GLU A 337 -11.98 -4.51 -19.82
C GLU A 337 -12.21 -5.82 -19.04
N GLY A 338 -13.45 -6.19 -18.84
CA GLY A 338 -13.87 -7.42 -18.17
C GLY A 338 -13.68 -7.44 -16.66
N LEU A 339 -13.17 -6.35 -16.03
CA LEU A 339 -12.98 -6.33 -14.58
C LEU A 339 -14.30 -6.08 -13.83
N PHE A 340 -15.07 -5.07 -14.21
CA PHE A 340 -16.31 -4.70 -13.49
C PHE A 340 -17.60 -4.92 -14.26
N VAL A 341 -17.52 -5.47 -15.46
CA VAL A 341 -18.66 -5.77 -16.35
C VAL A 341 -18.68 -7.23 -16.76
#